data_5b661405e55414fb339ebaa8535aa5d2
#
_entry.id   5b661405e55414fb339ebaa8535aa5d2
#
_cell.length_a   1.000
_cell.length_b   1.000
_cell.length_c   1.000
_cell.angle_alpha   90.00
_cell.angle_beta   90.00
_cell.angle_gamma   90.00
#
_symmetry.space_group_name_H-M   'P 1'
#
loop_
_entity.id
_entity.type
_entity.pdbx_description
1 polymer ?
#
loop_
_entity_poly.entity_id
_entity_poly.type
_entity_poly.pdbx_seq_one_letter_code
_entity_poly.pdbx_strand_id
1 'polypeptide(L)'
;MSGELTRMLVIVQEGIDASKEEELKRWRKLQNGINRIFQDLHSVMNYLSDDDHKQDDVFHVSLAEHIQATLSESDRRLHDKGFCGHSSLRGVSSAMLNSWNQIIVNLLREIYTNIERYADKSEYSVIVTFSNNAVDIVQVNKCRQKSRRCVTLGARKGLSIYSRLISGQGGFIRYEKDGEEWSFYCMLPLLT
;
A
#
# COMPACT_ATOMS: atom_id res chain seq x y z
N MET A 1 -6.83 -8.18 21.99
CA MET A 1 -7.43 -7.88 20.66
C MET A 1 -7.20 -9.00 19.63
N SER A 2 -6.01 -9.59 19.53
CA SER A 2 -5.72 -10.69 18.58
C SER A 2 -6.66 -11.90 18.74
N GLY A 3 -6.94 -12.32 19.99
CA GLY A 3 -7.78 -13.51 20.25
C GLY A 3 -9.25 -13.41 19.86
N GLU A 4 -9.84 -12.20 19.88
CA GLU A 4 -11.24 -12.03 19.49
C GLU A 4 -11.44 -12.06 17.98
N LEU A 5 -10.52 -11.50 17.21
CA LEU A 5 -10.55 -11.57 15.75
C LEU A 5 -10.33 -13.01 15.25
N THR A 6 -9.42 -13.75 15.88
CA THR A 6 -9.22 -15.16 15.58
C THR A 6 -10.49 -15.98 15.88
N ARG A 7 -11.17 -15.69 17.00
CA ARG A 7 -12.44 -16.32 17.35
C ARG A 7 -13.54 -15.99 16.34
N MET A 8 -13.63 -14.74 15.86
CA MET A 8 -14.57 -14.36 14.81
C MET A 8 -14.33 -15.10 13.49
N LEU A 9 -13.06 -15.28 13.11
CA LEU A 9 -12.72 -16.06 11.91
C LEU A 9 -13.13 -17.52 12.02
N VAL A 10 -12.98 -18.15 13.18
CA VAL A 10 -13.42 -19.54 13.42
C VAL A 10 -14.94 -19.64 13.30
N ILE A 11 -15.71 -18.74 13.94
CA ILE A 11 -17.18 -18.72 13.86
C ILE A 11 -17.65 -18.53 12.41
N VAL A 12 -16.98 -17.66 11.64
CA VAL A 12 -17.31 -17.44 10.23
C VAL A 12 -16.99 -18.68 9.40
N GLN A 13 -15.89 -19.36 9.67
CA GLN A 13 -15.54 -20.61 8.96
C GLN A 13 -16.55 -21.72 9.25
N GLU A 14 -16.94 -21.91 10.52
CA GLU A 14 -18.00 -22.84 10.90
C GLU A 14 -19.33 -22.50 10.21
N GLY A 15 -19.68 -21.21 10.10
CA GLY A 15 -20.85 -20.76 9.35
C GLY A 15 -20.77 -21.06 7.86
N ILE A 16 -19.59 -20.94 7.24
CA ILE A 16 -19.35 -21.29 5.84
C ILE A 16 -19.57 -22.78 5.61
N ASP A 17 -19.06 -23.62 6.50
CA ASP A 17 -19.09 -25.08 6.38
C ASP A 17 -20.50 -25.65 6.62
N ALA A 18 -21.36 -24.92 7.35
CA ALA A 18 -22.74 -25.34 7.70
C ALA A 18 -23.83 -24.78 6.76
N SER A 19 -23.50 -23.88 5.83
CA SER A 19 -24.50 -23.05 5.14
C SER A 19 -24.91 -23.55 3.75
N LYS A 20 -26.18 -23.31 3.37
CA LYS A 20 -26.69 -23.46 2.01
C LYS A 20 -26.12 -22.35 1.09
N GLU A 21 -26.12 -22.60 -0.23
CA GLU A 21 -25.37 -21.84 -1.25
C GLU A 21 -25.58 -20.31 -1.24
N GLU A 22 -26.74 -19.81 -0.87
CA GLU A 22 -26.99 -18.36 -0.77
C GLU A 22 -26.41 -17.70 0.48
N GLU A 23 -26.40 -18.43 1.59
CA GLU A 23 -25.78 -17.98 2.84
C GLU A 23 -24.26 -18.04 2.73
N LEU A 24 -23.70 -18.99 2.00
CA LEU A 24 -22.27 -19.13 1.73
C LEU A 24 -21.66 -17.85 1.13
N LYS A 25 -22.37 -17.15 0.25
CA LYS A 25 -21.92 -15.87 -0.32
C LYS A 25 -21.83 -14.77 0.73
N ARG A 26 -22.75 -14.76 1.71
CA ARG A 26 -22.74 -13.78 2.82
C ARG A 26 -21.59 -14.07 3.78
N TRP A 27 -21.37 -15.34 4.13
CA TRP A 27 -20.28 -15.77 5.00
C TRP A 27 -18.90 -15.49 4.38
N ARG A 28 -18.69 -15.79 3.10
CA ARG A 28 -17.45 -15.45 2.38
C ARG A 28 -17.20 -13.94 2.34
N LYS A 29 -18.24 -13.14 2.18
CA LYS A 29 -18.11 -11.66 2.22
C LYS A 29 -17.72 -11.18 3.61
N LEU A 30 -18.23 -11.79 4.66
CA LEU A 30 -17.88 -11.49 6.04
C LEU A 30 -16.43 -11.89 6.35
N GLN A 31 -16.02 -13.10 5.95
CA GLN A 31 -14.66 -13.58 6.08
C GLN A 31 -13.65 -12.65 5.39
N ASN A 32 -13.94 -12.24 4.17
CA ASN A 32 -13.11 -11.29 3.44
C ASN A 32 -13.04 -9.92 4.14
N GLY A 33 -14.12 -9.49 4.77
CA GLY A 33 -14.17 -8.27 5.57
C GLY A 33 -13.30 -8.37 6.83
N ILE A 34 -13.40 -9.46 7.55
CA ILE A 34 -12.61 -9.72 8.78
C ILE A 34 -11.12 -9.86 8.43
N ASN A 35 -10.77 -10.62 7.40
CA ASN A 35 -9.37 -10.75 6.94
C ASN A 35 -8.77 -9.39 6.56
N ARG A 36 -9.57 -8.51 5.99
CA ARG A 36 -9.15 -7.16 5.64
C ARG A 36 -8.91 -6.31 6.88
N ILE A 37 -9.81 -6.35 7.86
CA ILE A 37 -9.64 -5.66 9.14
C ILE A 37 -8.38 -6.19 9.85
N PHE A 38 -8.12 -7.50 9.78
CA PHE A 38 -6.93 -8.11 10.36
C PHE A 38 -5.65 -7.61 9.68
N GLN A 39 -5.64 -7.49 8.35
CA GLN A 39 -4.51 -6.92 7.60
C GLN A 39 -4.31 -5.43 7.91
N ASP A 40 -5.40 -4.66 7.99
CA ASP A 40 -5.36 -3.24 8.32
C ASP A 40 -4.85 -3.02 9.75
N LEU A 41 -5.31 -3.83 10.73
CA LEU A 41 -4.82 -3.82 12.11
C LEU A 41 -3.36 -4.26 12.22
N HIS A 42 -2.95 -5.27 11.47
CA HIS A 42 -1.55 -5.73 11.48
C HIS A 42 -0.62 -4.66 10.90
N SER A 43 -1.07 -3.93 9.88
CA SER A 43 -0.33 -2.78 9.35
C SER A 43 -0.21 -1.65 10.37
N VAL A 44 -1.29 -1.37 11.12
CA VAL A 44 -1.29 -0.35 12.19
C VAL A 44 -0.47 -0.83 13.39
N MET A 45 -0.57 -2.10 13.78
CA MET A 45 0.22 -2.67 14.88
C MET A 45 1.71 -2.72 14.55
N ASN A 46 2.09 -3.07 13.32
CA ASN A 46 3.48 -3.00 12.89
C ASN A 46 3.99 -1.55 12.90
N TYR A 47 3.13 -0.58 12.57
CA TYR A 47 3.45 0.83 12.68
C TYR A 47 3.65 1.29 14.13
N LEU A 48 2.88 0.73 15.09
CA LEU A 48 2.95 1.10 16.51
C LEU A 48 3.95 0.23 17.31
N SER A 49 4.27 -0.99 16.83
CA SER A 49 5.17 -1.90 17.53
C SER A 49 6.65 -1.65 17.23
N ASP A 50 6.96 -0.88 16.18
CA ASP A 50 8.34 -0.49 15.89
C ASP A 50 8.90 0.54 16.90
N ASP A 51 8.06 1.03 17.81
CA ASP A 51 8.45 2.05 18.80
C ASP A 51 9.03 1.47 20.11
N ASP A 52 8.96 0.13 20.35
CA ASP A 52 9.27 -0.35 21.71
C ASP A 52 10.36 -1.43 21.85
N HIS A 53 10.89 -2.03 20.81
CA HIS A 53 11.98 -3.02 20.96
C HIS A 53 12.92 -3.09 19.75
N LYS A 54 13.96 -2.27 19.74
CA LYS A 54 15.32 -2.61 19.31
C LYS A 54 16.27 -1.44 19.48
N GLN A 55 16.62 -1.18 20.71
CA GLN A 55 17.85 -0.51 21.05
C GLN A 55 18.91 -1.62 21.16
N ASP A 56 19.47 -2.01 20.01
CA ASP A 56 20.80 -2.56 19.85
C ASP A 56 20.97 -2.98 18.37
N ASP A 57 22.01 -2.46 17.72
CA ASP A 57 22.38 -2.65 16.31
C ASP A 57 21.44 -1.99 15.29
N VAL A 58 21.22 -0.70 15.42
CA VAL A 58 20.65 0.12 14.33
C VAL A 58 21.71 0.27 13.25
N PHE A 59 21.69 -0.59 12.25
CA PHE A 59 22.22 -0.26 10.94
C PHE A 59 21.49 1.01 10.50
N HIS A 60 22.21 2.12 10.44
CA HIS A 60 21.68 3.40 9.94
C HIS A 60 21.37 3.29 8.45
N VAL A 61 20.25 2.61 8.11
CA VAL A 61 19.79 2.49 6.73
C VAL A 61 19.20 3.83 6.32
N SER A 62 19.70 4.41 5.26
CA SER A 62 19.13 5.65 4.74
C SER A 62 17.74 5.38 4.17
N LEU A 63 16.84 6.37 4.28
CA LEU A 63 15.51 6.28 3.68
C LEU A 63 15.59 6.00 2.17
N ALA A 64 16.57 6.61 1.48
CA ALA A 64 16.78 6.43 0.05
C ALA A 64 17.12 4.98 -0.31
N GLU A 65 18.00 4.32 0.46
CA GLU A 65 18.33 2.90 0.25
C GLU A 65 17.12 2.00 0.46
N HIS A 66 16.30 2.28 1.49
CA HIS A 66 15.10 1.51 1.76
C HIS A 66 14.04 1.66 0.67
N ILE A 67 13.85 2.88 0.16
CA ILE A 67 12.98 3.15 -0.99
C ILE A 67 13.51 2.42 -2.22
N GLN A 68 14.81 2.53 -2.53
CA GLN A 68 15.40 1.88 -3.70
C GLN A 68 15.23 0.34 -3.65
N ALA A 69 15.46 -0.26 -2.49
CA ALA A 69 15.26 -1.70 -2.29
C ALA A 69 13.77 -2.08 -2.52
N THR A 70 12.84 -1.30 -1.97
CA THR A 70 11.39 -1.54 -2.13
C THR A 70 10.95 -1.42 -3.58
N LEU A 71 11.44 -0.43 -4.32
CA LEU A 71 11.16 -0.26 -5.75
C LEU A 71 11.68 -1.47 -6.55
N SER A 72 12.96 -1.81 -6.36
CA SER A 72 13.60 -2.92 -7.10
C SER A 72 12.92 -4.26 -6.85
N GLU A 73 12.58 -4.58 -5.60
CA GLU A 73 11.87 -5.81 -5.24
C GLU A 73 10.46 -5.84 -5.85
N SER A 74 9.76 -4.71 -5.80
CA SER A 74 8.39 -4.62 -6.32
C SER A 74 8.35 -4.71 -7.84
N ASP A 75 9.29 -4.06 -8.55
CA ASP A 75 9.43 -4.18 -10.01
C ASP A 75 9.71 -5.62 -10.40
N ARG A 76 10.68 -6.29 -9.75
CA ARG A 76 10.97 -7.70 -10.01
C ARG A 76 9.71 -8.56 -9.85
N ARG A 77 8.95 -8.38 -8.76
CA ARG A 77 7.72 -9.12 -8.51
C ARG A 77 6.65 -8.89 -9.58
N LEU A 78 6.52 -7.66 -10.10
CA LEU A 78 5.58 -7.34 -11.17
C LEU A 78 6.06 -7.91 -12.52
N HIS A 79 7.34 -7.84 -12.82
CA HIS A 79 7.93 -8.46 -14.03
C HIS A 79 7.71 -9.97 -14.04
N ASP A 80 7.92 -10.66 -12.92
CA ASP A 80 7.65 -12.10 -12.78
C ASP A 80 6.17 -12.45 -13.08
N LYS A 81 5.26 -11.48 -12.88
CA LYS A 81 3.82 -11.59 -13.19
C LYS A 81 3.46 -11.12 -14.59
N GLY A 82 4.44 -10.73 -15.40
CA GLY A 82 4.29 -10.30 -16.80
C GLY A 82 3.87 -8.86 -17.00
N PHE A 83 4.11 -7.97 -16.03
CA PHE A 83 3.98 -6.53 -16.21
C PHE A 83 5.24 -5.97 -16.87
N CYS A 84 5.07 -4.92 -17.70
CA CYS A 84 6.17 -4.24 -18.40
C CYS A 84 6.26 -2.80 -17.89
N GLY A 85 7.01 -2.55 -16.84
CA GLY A 85 7.15 -1.19 -16.31
C GLY A 85 8.44 -1.04 -15.54
N HIS A 86 8.66 0.15 -15.03
CA HIS A 86 9.85 0.47 -14.28
C HIS A 86 9.59 1.54 -13.23
N SER A 87 10.47 1.58 -12.24
CA SER A 87 10.54 2.66 -11.28
C SER A 87 11.86 3.39 -11.33
N SER A 88 11.87 4.61 -10.80
CA SER A 88 13.09 5.38 -10.63
C SER A 88 13.07 6.19 -9.34
N LEU A 89 14.22 6.24 -8.66
CA LEU A 89 14.47 7.14 -7.55
C LEU A 89 15.35 8.29 -8.03
N ARG A 90 14.96 9.52 -7.74
CA ARG A 90 15.65 10.74 -8.17
C ARG A 90 15.95 11.65 -6.99
N GLY A 91 17.00 12.41 -7.12
CA GLY A 91 17.45 13.32 -6.06
C GLY A 91 18.28 12.63 -4.99
N VAL A 92 18.69 13.40 -4.01
CA VAL A 92 19.52 12.95 -2.88
C VAL A 92 18.84 13.36 -1.58
N SER A 93 18.83 12.48 -0.60
CA SER A 93 18.33 12.77 0.74
C SER A 93 19.28 12.19 1.77
N SER A 94 19.55 12.97 2.80
CA SER A 94 20.24 12.53 4.02
C SER A 94 19.25 12.05 5.10
N ALA A 95 17.95 12.03 4.79
CA ALA A 95 16.93 11.60 5.75
C ALA A 95 17.15 10.13 6.14
N MET A 96 17.11 9.90 7.44
CA MET A 96 17.19 8.56 8.00
C MET A 96 15.79 7.94 8.05
N LEU A 97 15.74 6.61 8.04
CA LEU A 97 14.49 5.90 8.25
C LEU A 97 14.03 6.13 9.70
N ASN A 98 12.85 6.69 9.85
CA ASN A 98 12.16 6.87 11.11
C ASN A 98 10.70 6.40 11.00
N SER A 99 9.96 6.41 12.08
CA SER A 99 8.55 5.94 12.09
C SER A 99 7.66 6.69 11.09
N TRP A 100 7.87 8.01 10.90
CA TRP A 100 7.13 8.78 9.89
C TRP A 100 7.57 8.43 8.47
N ASN A 101 8.87 8.36 8.22
CA ASN A 101 9.40 8.06 6.90
C ASN A 101 9.05 6.62 6.44
N GLN A 102 8.80 5.70 7.38
CA GLN A 102 8.29 4.35 7.10
C GLN A 102 6.94 4.37 6.37
N ILE A 103 6.13 5.41 6.55
CA ILE A 103 4.88 5.60 5.80
C ILE A 103 5.13 5.64 4.29
N ILE A 104 6.24 6.23 3.84
CA ILE A 104 6.60 6.31 2.43
C ILE A 104 6.78 4.91 1.84
N VAL A 105 7.52 4.07 2.55
CA VAL A 105 7.79 2.68 2.14
C VAL A 105 6.50 1.86 2.09
N ASN A 106 5.64 2.02 3.10
CA ASN A 106 4.36 1.32 3.16
C ASN A 106 3.39 1.82 2.08
N LEU A 107 3.38 3.12 1.78
CA LEU A 107 2.60 3.68 0.68
C LEU A 107 3.07 3.14 -0.67
N LEU A 108 4.38 3.03 -0.90
CA LEU A 108 4.92 2.42 -2.11
C LEU A 108 4.44 0.97 -2.26
N ARG A 109 4.48 0.16 -1.20
CA ARG A 109 3.96 -1.22 -1.21
C ARG A 109 2.47 -1.27 -1.56
N GLU A 110 1.67 -0.34 -1.05
CA GLU A 110 0.24 -0.23 -1.39
C GLU A 110 0.05 0.16 -2.87
N ILE A 111 0.83 1.12 -3.39
CA ILE A 111 0.82 1.51 -4.81
C ILE A 111 1.09 0.29 -5.69
N TYR A 112 2.15 -0.47 -5.44
CA TYR A 112 2.47 -1.68 -6.21
C TYR A 112 1.42 -2.78 -6.08
N THR A 113 0.81 -2.92 -4.90
CA THR A 113 -0.32 -3.83 -4.71
C THR A 113 -1.53 -3.42 -5.55
N ASN A 114 -1.77 -2.12 -5.70
CA ASN A 114 -2.83 -1.59 -6.53
C ASN A 114 -2.54 -1.77 -8.02
N ILE A 115 -1.31 -1.56 -8.47
CA ILE A 115 -0.88 -1.88 -9.84
C ILE A 115 -1.15 -3.37 -10.12
N GLU A 116 -0.69 -4.27 -9.28
CA GLU A 116 -0.88 -5.71 -9.46
C GLU A 116 -2.36 -6.10 -9.56
N ARG A 117 -3.23 -5.48 -8.76
CA ARG A 117 -4.65 -5.81 -8.70
C ARG A 117 -5.47 -5.20 -9.84
N TYR A 118 -5.15 -4.00 -10.26
CA TYR A 118 -6.04 -3.18 -11.09
C TYR A 118 -5.45 -2.75 -12.43
N ALA A 119 -4.13 -2.72 -12.58
CA ALA A 119 -3.50 -2.34 -13.83
C ALA A 119 -3.62 -3.45 -14.88
N ASP A 120 -3.63 -3.04 -16.14
CA ASP A 120 -3.33 -3.92 -17.26
C ASP A 120 -1.86 -4.37 -17.14
N LYS A 121 -1.52 -5.54 -17.71
CA LYS A 121 -0.14 -6.05 -17.75
C LYS A 121 0.74 -5.33 -18.79
N SER A 122 0.33 -4.14 -19.18
CA SER A 122 1.09 -3.23 -20.02
C SER A 122 2.10 -2.43 -19.18
N GLU A 123 2.44 -1.25 -19.66
CA GLU A 123 3.39 -0.37 -19.01
C GLU A 123 2.83 0.27 -17.74
N TYR A 124 3.69 0.32 -16.71
CA TYR A 124 3.51 1.17 -15.54
C TYR A 124 4.80 1.97 -15.29
N SER A 125 4.67 3.08 -14.61
CA SER A 125 5.78 3.90 -14.16
C SER A 125 5.58 4.34 -12.71
N VAL A 126 6.61 4.23 -11.89
CA VAL A 126 6.65 4.77 -10.52
C VAL A 126 7.90 5.61 -10.37
N ILE A 127 7.74 6.90 -10.11
CA ILE A 127 8.85 7.85 -9.94
C ILE A 127 8.78 8.40 -8.52
N VAL A 128 9.86 8.22 -7.78
CA VAL A 128 10.05 8.83 -6.46
C VAL A 128 11.13 9.89 -6.58
N THR A 129 10.85 11.09 -6.12
CA THR A 129 11.80 12.21 -6.21
C THR A 129 11.98 12.83 -4.83
N PHE A 130 13.22 12.90 -4.35
CA PHE A 130 13.56 13.71 -3.21
C PHE A 130 13.70 15.17 -3.65
N SER A 131 12.95 16.03 -3.01
CA SER A 131 13.03 17.47 -3.14
C SER A 131 13.32 18.09 -1.76
N ASN A 132 13.52 19.41 -1.68
CA ASN A 132 13.87 20.09 -0.43
C ASN A 132 12.91 19.77 0.72
N ASN A 133 13.25 18.85 1.59
CA ASN A 133 12.46 18.39 2.73
C ASN A 133 11.13 17.70 2.36
N ALA A 134 11.00 17.14 1.17
CA ALA A 134 9.83 16.38 0.76
C ALA A 134 10.19 15.19 -0.14
N VAL A 135 9.28 14.25 -0.21
CA VAL A 135 9.28 13.15 -1.20
C VAL A 135 8.05 13.29 -2.07
N ASP A 136 8.27 13.35 -3.37
CA ASP A 136 7.22 13.30 -4.37
C ASP A 136 7.13 11.90 -4.96
N ILE A 137 5.94 11.34 -5.04
CA ILE A 137 5.67 10.04 -5.67
C ILE A 137 4.68 10.24 -6.80
N VAL A 138 5.07 9.86 -7.99
CA VAL A 138 4.22 9.82 -9.18
C VAL A 138 4.09 8.39 -9.66
N GLN A 139 2.86 7.95 -9.93
CA GLN A 139 2.62 6.64 -10.50
C GLN A 139 1.60 6.76 -11.63
N VAL A 140 1.86 6.09 -12.75
CA VAL A 140 0.98 6.00 -13.91
C VAL A 140 0.90 4.57 -14.40
N ASN A 141 -0.30 4.12 -14.75
CA ASN A 141 -0.51 2.83 -15.42
C ASN A 141 -1.83 2.80 -16.20
N LYS A 142 -1.95 1.88 -17.14
CA LYS A 142 -3.24 1.56 -17.75
C LYS A 142 -4.06 0.64 -16.86
N CYS A 143 -5.37 0.88 -16.79
CA CYS A 143 -6.33 0.04 -16.08
C CYS A 143 -6.81 -1.13 -16.93
N ARG A 144 -7.09 -2.27 -16.34
CA ARG A 144 -7.74 -3.42 -17.03
C ARG A 144 -9.12 -3.01 -17.54
N GLN A 145 -9.40 -3.23 -18.83
CA GLN A 145 -10.68 -2.86 -19.46
C GLN A 145 -11.92 -3.48 -18.78
N LYS A 146 -11.83 -4.70 -18.26
CA LYS A 146 -12.94 -5.37 -17.57
C LYS A 146 -13.18 -4.90 -16.14
N SER A 147 -12.36 -4.05 -15.61
CA SER A 147 -12.47 -3.55 -14.25
C SER A 147 -13.32 -2.27 -14.19
N ARG A 148 -14.64 -2.40 -14.33
CA ARG A 148 -15.57 -1.36 -13.84
C ARG A 148 -15.30 -1.00 -12.38
N ARG A 149 -14.53 -1.82 -11.64
CA ARG A 149 -14.12 -1.64 -10.26
C ARG A 149 -12.80 -0.88 -10.07
N CYS A 150 -12.10 -0.49 -11.13
CA CYS A 150 -10.86 0.31 -11.00
C CYS A 150 -11.12 1.68 -10.31
N VAL A 151 -12.37 2.13 -10.29
CA VAL A 151 -12.80 3.40 -9.68
C VAL A 151 -13.58 3.21 -8.38
N THR A 152 -14.05 2.00 -8.06
CA THR A 152 -15.02 1.80 -6.97
C THR A 152 -14.39 1.25 -5.70
N LEU A 153 -14.53 2.02 -4.62
CA LEU A 153 -14.53 1.68 -3.18
C LEU A 153 -13.37 0.83 -2.60
N GLY A 154 -12.76 -0.08 -3.34
CA GLY A 154 -11.69 -0.95 -2.82
C GLY A 154 -10.32 -0.27 -2.77
N ALA A 155 -9.86 0.29 -3.88
CA ALA A 155 -8.60 1.04 -3.94
C ALA A 155 -8.64 2.34 -3.12
N ARG A 156 -9.85 2.93 -2.97
CA ARG A 156 -10.05 4.15 -2.17
C ARG A 156 -9.83 3.93 -0.66
N LYS A 157 -10.06 2.73 -0.13
CA LYS A 157 -9.95 2.51 1.33
C LYS A 157 -8.50 2.45 1.81
N GLY A 158 -7.60 1.79 1.09
CA GLY A 158 -6.17 1.77 1.41
C GLY A 158 -5.57 3.18 1.33
N LEU A 159 -5.69 3.83 0.17
CA LEU A 159 -5.17 5.17 -0.05
C LEU A 159 -5.82 6.26 0.82
N SER A 160 -7.06 6.08 1.28
CA SER A 160 -7.74 7.05 2.15
C SER A 160 -7.11 7.17 3.54
N ILE A 161 -6.54 6.09 4.06
CA ILE A 161 -5.79 6.10 5.34
C ILE A 161 -4.54 6.94 5.16
N TYR A 162 -3.76 6.66 4.12
CA TYR A 162 -2.55 7.44 3.81
C TYR A 162 -2.88 8.92 3.53
N SER A 163 -3.97 9.21 2.82
CA SER A 163 -4.39 10.58 2.54
C SER A 163 -4.62 11.37 3.83
N ARG A 164 -5.27 10.78 4.84
CA ARG A 164 -5.49 11.43 6.14
C ARG A 164 -4.18 11.64 6.91
N LEU A 165 -3.33 10.61 6.98
CA LEU A 165 -2.04 10.69 7.68
C LEU A 165 -1.15 11.76 7.07
N ILE A 166 -1.03 11.77 5.75
CA ILE A 166 -0.18 12.69 5.00
C ILE A 166 -0.70 14.12 5.07
N SER A 167 -2.02 14.32 4.94
CA SER A 167 -2.62 15.66 5.06
C SER A 167 -2.45 16.23 6.46
N GLY A 168 -2.47 15.41 7.49
CA GLY A 168 -2.20 15.84 8.87
C GLY A 168 -0.80 16.39 9.10
N GLN A 169 0.14 16.11 8.21
CA GLN A 169 1.54 16.56 8.26
C GLN A 169 1.88 17.55 7.13
N GLY A 170 0.88 18.14 6.51
CA GLY A 170 1.09 19.16 5.47
C GLY A 170 1.38 18.62 4.07
N GLY A 171 1.32 17.30 3.87
CA GLY A 171 1.39 16.68 2.55
C GLY A 171 0.02 16.48 1.91
N PHE A 172 0.00 15.87 0.73
CA PHE A 172 -1.27 15.56 0.07
C PHE A 172 -1.13 14.39 -0.91
N ILE A 173 -2.28 13.76 -1.20
CA ILE A 173 -2.44 12.73 -2.23
C ILE A 173 -3.49 13.20 -3.23
N ARG A 174 -3.20 13.02 -4.52
CA ARG A 174 -4.15 13.16 -5.61
C ARG A 174 -4.11 11.92 -6.48
N TYR A 175 -5.23 11.51 -7.00
CA TYR A 175 -5.32 10.43 -7.98
C TYR A 175 -6.48 10.70 -8.92
N GLU A 176 -6.28 10.34 -10.18
CA GLU A 176 -7.25 10.56 -11.25
C GLU A 176 -7.27 9.35 -12.17
N LYS A 177 -8.41 9.13 -12.80
CA LYS A 177 -8.58 8.20 -13.89
C LYS A 177 -9.11 8.95 -15.09
N ASP A 178 -8.31 9.00 -16.16
CA ASP A 178 -8.71 9.53 -17.45
C ASP A 178 -8.73 8.41 -18.48
N GLY A 179 -9.92 8.08 -18.99
CA GLY A 179 -10.10 6.94 -19.88
C GLY A 179 -9.63 5.62 -19.27
N GLU A 180 -8.58 5.05 -19.85
CA GLU A 180 -7.94 3.84 -19.39
C GLU A 180 -6.71 4.12 -18.50
N GLU A 181 -6.26 5.36 -18.43
CA GLU A 181 -5.10 5.74 -17.65
C GLU A 181 -5.47 6.04 -16.19
N TRP A 182 -4.67 5.55 -15.28
CA TRP A 182 -4.68 5.91 -13.87
C TRP A 182 -3.41 6.66 -13.53
N SER A 183 -3.57 7.81 -12.90
CA SER A 183 -2.48 8.60 -12.35
C SER A 183 -2.64 8.79 -10.85
N PHE A 184 -1.52 8.74 -10.16
CA PHE A 184 -1.41 8.99 -8.73
C PHE A 184 -0.26 9.95 -8.50
N TYR A 185 -0.48 10.93 -7.64
CA TYR A 185 0.54 11.86 -7.17
C TYR A 185 0.43 12.03 -5.65
N CYS A 186 1.56 12.00 -5.00
CA CYS A 186 1.69 12.22 -3.57
C CYS A 186 2.89 13.11 -3.27
N MET A 187 2.73 14.07 -2.38
CA MET A 187 3.82 14.83 -1.76
C MET A 187 3.79 14.59 -0.27
N LEU A 188 4.92 14.14 0.29
CA LEU A 188 5.11 13.91 1.72
C LEU A 188 6.26 14.79 2.22
N PRO A 189 6.02 15.63 3.24
CA PRO A 189 7.11 16.32 3.89
C PRO A 189 8.01 15.32 4.63
N LEU A 190 9.33 15.51 4.54
CA LEU A 190 10.29 14.78 5.36
C LEU A 190 10.38 15.46 6.72
N LEU A 191 10.04 14.74 7.77
CA LEU A 191 10.27 15.20 9.13
C LEU A 191 11.71 14.85 9.53
N THR A 192 12.46 15.88 9.87
CA THR A 192 13.84 15.77 10.37
C THR A 192 13.88 15.49 11.85
#